data_b46f17d3fdcc804b4c8856943cdf82cf
#
_entry.id   b46f17d3fdcc804b4c8856943cdf82cf
#
_cell.length_a   1.000
_cell.length_b   1.000
_cell.length_c   1.000
_cell.angle_alpha   90.00
_cell.angle_beta   90.00
_cell.angle_gamma   90.00
#
_symmetry.space_group_name_H-M   'P 1'
#
loop_
_entity.id
_entity.type
_entity.pdbx_description
1 polymer ?
#
loop_
_entity_poly.entity_id
_entity_poly.type
_entity_poly.pdbx_seq_one_letter_code
_entity_poly.pdbx_strand_id
1 'polypeptide(L)'
;MVVFALAIKPFMALFIGLRVRGREHLKGSEPFILIANHSSHLDTISLLSLFPLSRLRRIRPVAAADYFERNRFVSLLTKTLFNILPIARKNITTENNPLRRMRQAIESGQALIIFPEGTRGSGKQIGEFKSGVAHLIAKLPGVAVVPAYLVNMGRSLPKGEFIPVPFFCEIRIGVPRIFEGDRQEIIKALEAAVLELVPEAARDAPS
;
A
#
# COMPACT_ATOMS: atom_id res chain seq x y z
N MET A 1 -13.82 -12.96 3.92
CA MET A 1 -13.06 -13.70 2.88
C MET A 1 -13.93 -14.02 1.66
N VAL A 2 -15.14 -14.60 1.84
CA VAL A 2 -16.08 -14.92 0.75
C VAL A 2 -16.45 -13.68 -0.08
N VAL A 3 -16.86 -12.59 0.56
CA VAL A 3 -17.17 -11.30 -0.11
C VAL A 3 -15.98 -10.79 -0.93
N PHE A 4 -14.76 -10.90 -0.40
CA PHE A 4 -13.57 -10.48 -1.13
C PHE A 4 -13.34 -11.32 -2.40
N ALA A 5 -13.57 -12.64 -2.33
CA ALA A 5 -13.40 -13.54 -3.46
C ALA A 5 -14.49 -13.36 -4.54
N LEU A 6 -15.74 -13.29 -4.11
CA LEU A 6 -16.89 -13.35 -5.01
C LEU A 6 -17.35 -11.98 -5.52
N ALA A 7 -17.05 -10.90 -4.81
CA ALA A 7 -17.44 -9.55 -5.20
C ALA A 7 -16.24 -8.68 -5.58
N ILE A 8 -15.28 -8.50 -4.67
CA ILE A 8 -14.22 -7.51 -4.85
C ILE A 8 -13.26 -7.90 -5.98
N LYS A 9 -12.77 -9.13 -6.02
CA LYS A 9 -11.84 -9.55 -7.08
C LYS A 9 -12.44 -9.49 -8.48
N PRO A 10 -13.64 -10.05 -8.76
CA PRO A 10 -14.29 -9.90 -10.06
C PRO A 10 -14.57 -8.44 -10.42
N PHE A 11 -15.01 -7.62 -9.47
CA PHE A 11 -15.23 -6.20 -9.69
C PHE A 11 -13.95 -5.48 -10.13
N MET A 12 -12.83 -5.72 -9.45
CA MET A 12 -11.54 -5.12 -9.81
C MET A 12 -11.07 -5.56 -11.20
N ALA A 13 -11.25 -6.84 -11.54
CA ALA A 13 -10.80 -7.39 -12.81
C ALA A 13 -11.68 -6.94 -13.99
N LEU A 14 -13.00 -6.99 -13.83
CA LEU A 14 -13.96 -6.77 -14.92
C LEU A 14 -14.38 -5.30 -15.04
N PHE A 15 -14.67 -4.63 -13.93
CA PHE A 15 -15.20 -3.27 -13.94
C PHE A 15 -14.09 -2.21 -14.02
N ILE A 16 -13.01 -2.41 -13.27
CA ILE A 16 -11.88 -1.45 -13.24
C ILE A 16 -10.88 -1.73 -14.35
N GLY A 17 -10.92 -2.93 -14.99
CA GLY A 17 -9.98 -3.29 -16.04
C GLY A 17 -8.53 -3.31 -15.51
N LEU A 18 -8.31 -3.86 -14.31
CA LEU A 18 -7.04 -3.84 -13.62
C LEU A 18 -6.00 -4.70 -14.33
N ARG A 19 -4.97 -4.06 -14.87
CA ARG A 19 -3.78 -4.72 -15.42
C ARG A 19 -2.69 -4.82 -14.35
N VAL A 20 -1.99 -5.95 -14.30
CA VAL A 20 -0.91 -6.17 -13.32
C VAL A 20 0.35 -6.61 -14.05
N ARG A 21 1.49 -5.94 -13.79
CA ARG A 21 2.82 -6.31 -14.24
C ARG A 21 3.73 -6.62 -13.06
N GLY A 22 4.59 -7.61 -13.18
CA GLY A 22 5.53 -8.01 -12.12
C GLY A 22 4.86 -8.76 -10.96
N ARG A 23 3.69 -9.38 -11.17
CA ARG A 23 2.98 -10.14 -10.13
C ARG A 23 3.81 -11.29 -9.56
N GLU A 24 4.72 -11.83 -10.34
CA GLU A 24 5.67 -12.88 -9.96
C GLU A 24 6.57 -12.47 -8.79
N HIS A 25 6.85 -11.17 -8.62
CA HIS A 25 7.65 -10.64 -7.52
C HIS A 25 6.95 -10.76 -6.16
N LEU A 26 5.64 -11.06 -6.13
CA LEU A 26 4.88 -11.31 -4.91
C LEU A 26 4.78 -12.81 -4.54
N LYS A 27 5.45 -13.70 -5.28
CA LYS A 27 5.36 -15.15 -5.04
C LYS A 27 6.12 -15.63 -3.81
N GLY A 28 7.01 -14.82 -3.25
CA GLY A 28 7.75 -15.13 -2.03
C GLY A 28 6.85 -15.32 -0.81
N SER A 29 7.39 -15.92 0.25
CA SER A 29 6.73 -16.02 1.55
C SER A 29 6.88 -14.71 2.34
N GLU A 30 5.91 -14.44 3.20
CA GLU A 30 6.01 -13.36 4.20
C GLU A 30 7.15 -13.69 5.21
N PRO A 31 7.76 -12.70 5.88
CA PRO A 31 7.38 -11.27 5.89
C PRO A 31 8.02 -10.45 4.77
N PHE A 32 7.32 -9.41 4.31
CA PHE A 32 7.84 -8.37 3.43
C PHE A 32 7.08 -7.04 3.66
N ILE A 33 7.62 -5.95 3.15
CA ILE A 33 6.95 -4.65 3.12
C ILE A 33 6.66 -4.29 1.66
N LEU A 34 5.40 -4.15 1.28
CA LEU A 34 4.99 -3.59 -0.02
C LEU A 34 4.79 -2.10 0.15
N ILE A 35 5.53 -1.30 -0.61
CA ILE A 35 5.35 0.15 -0.66
C ILE A 35 4.74 0.57 -1.98
N ALA A 36 3.82 1.54 -1.95
CA ALA A 36 3.20 2.07 -3.17
C ALA A 36 2.83 3.55 -3.01
N ASN A 37 2.67 4.26 -4.15
CA ASN A 37 2.03 5.58 -4.17
C ASN A 37 0.55 5.48 -3.77
N HIS A 38 -0.04 6.59 -3.31
CA HIS A 38 -1.41 6.62 -2.80
C HIS A 38 -2.23 7.75 -3.40
N SER A 39 -3.28 7.42 -4.16
CA SER A 39 -4.14 8.40 -4.82
C SER A 39 -5.64 8.12 -4.67
N SER A 40 -6.01 6.89 -4.30
CA SER A 40 -7.41 6.45 -4.29
C SER A 40 -7.74 5.51 -3.14
N HIS A 41 -9.00 5.42 -2.79
CA HIS A 41 -9.51 4.35 -1.93
C HIS A 41 -9.37 2.96 -2.56
N LEU A 42 -9.33 2.90 -3.89
CA LEU A 42 -9.14 1.65 -4.63
C LEU A 42 -7.72 1.06 -4.45
N ASP A 43 -6.72 1.87 -4.08
CA ASP A 43 -5.33 1.43 -3.98
C ASP A 43 -5.16 0.22 -3.07
N THR A 44 -5.69 0.31 -1.85
CA THR A 44 -5.61 -0.78 -0.86
C THR A 44 -6.33 -2.04 -1.35
N ILE A 45 -7.52 -1.87 -1.92
CA ILE A 45 -8.34 -2.99 -2.42
C ILE A 45 -7.65 -3.65 -3.61
N SER A 46 -7.09 -2.86 -4.52
CA SER A 46 -6.35 -3.32 -5.68
C SER A 46 -5.13 -4.14 -5.28
N LEU A 47 -4.32 -3.63 -4.35
CA LEU A 47 -3.14 -4.35 -3.86
C LEU A 47 -3.52 -5.65 -3.14
N LEU A 48 -4.56 -5.65 -2.30
CA LEU A 48 -5.06 -6.87 -1.66
C LEU A 48 -5.59 -7.90 -2.67
N SER A 49 -6.17 -7.46 -3.79
CA SER A 49 -6.68 -8.35 -4.84
C SER A 49 -5.60 -9.19 -5.53
N LEU A 50 -4.34 -8.78 -5.43
CA LEU A 50 -3.18 -9.49 -5.97
C LEU A 50 -2.89 -10.81 -5.26
N PHE A 51 -3.29 -10.92 -3.99
CA PHE A 51 -2.97 -12.07 -3.15
C PHE A 51 -4.08 -13.14 -3.19
N PRO A 52 -3.71 -14.44 -3.10
CA PRO A 52 -4.69 -15.49 -2.88
C PRO A 52 -5.34 -15.36 -1.50
N LEU A 53 -6.57 -15.86 -1.36
CA LEU A 53 -7.34 -15.74 -0.12
C LEU A 53 -6.62 -16.32 1.11
N SER A 54 -5.84 -17.39 0.90
CA SER A 54 -5.05 -18.03 1.95
C SER A 54 -4.00 -17.11 2.56
N ARG A 55 -3.46 -16.16 1.78
CA ARG A 55 -2.44 -15.21 2.24
C ARG A 55 -3.02 -13.93 2.85
N LEU A 56 -4.27 -13.57 2.55
CA LEU A 56 -4.86 -12.28 2.99
C LEU A 56 -4.85 -12.09 4.52
N ARG A 57 -4.87 -13.19 5.30
CA ARG A 57 -4.76 -13.11 6.76
C ARG A 57 -3.39 -12.65 7.25
N ARG A 58 -2.36 -12.80 6.41
CA ARG A 58 -0.98 -12.38 6.71
C ARG A 58 -0.60 -11.04 6.07
N ILE A 59 -1.45 -10.49 5.20
CA ILE A 59 -1.21 -9.20 4.55
C ILE A 59 -1.98 -8.12 5.29
N ARG A 60 -1.28 -7.11 5.77
CA ARG A 60 -1.86 -6.03 6.58
C ARG A 60 -1.60 -4.65 5.97
N PRO A 61 -2.60 -4.04 5.35
CA PRO A 61 -2.53 -2.62 5.01
C PRO A 61 -2.39 -1.76 6.27
N VAL A 62 -1.43 -0.83 6.25
CA VAL A 62 -1.23 0.13 7.34
C VAL A 62 -2.07 1.37 7.07
N ALA A 63 -2.91 1.74 8.03
CA ALA A 63 -3.75 2.93 7.90
C ALA A 63 -3.87 3.70 9.23
N ALA A 64 -4.14 5.00 9.12
CA ALA A 64 -4.29 5.86 10.28
C ALA A 64 -5.53 5.50 11.10
N ALA A 65 -5.39 5.40 12.41
CA ALA A 65 -6.47 5.02 13.33
C ALA A 65 -7.64 6.01 13.30
N ASP A 66 -7.35 7.31 13.21
CA ASP A 66 -8.32 8.40 13.13
C ASP A 66 -9.27 8.32 11.92
N TYR A 67 -8.85 7.65 10.85
CA TYR A 67 -9.71 7.38 9.69
C TYR A 67 -10.91 6.50 10.06
N PHE A 68 -10.73 5.57 11.00
CA PHE A 68 -11.76 4.61 11.42
C PHE A 68 -12.67 5.14 12.54
N GLU A 69 -12.25 6.19 13.24
CA GLU A 69 -13.05 6.78 14.31
C GLU A 69 -14.26 7.56 13.79
N ARG A 70 -14.16 8.10 12.57
CA ARG A 70 -15.20 8.91 11.95
C ARG A 70 -16.46 8.14 11.55
N ASN A 71 -16.33 6.83 11.24
CA ASN A 71 -17.47 6.02 10.83
C ASN A 71 -17.30 4.58 11.34
N ARG A 72 -18.10 4.22 12.35
CA ARG A 72 -18.05 2.90 13.01
C ARG A 72 -18.37 1.75 12.06
N PHE A 73 -19.25 1.96 11.08
CA PHE A 73 -19.61 0.94 10.08
C PHE A 73 -18.43 0.69 9.11
N VAL A 74 -17.82 1.75 8.61
CA VAL A 74 -16.59 1.65 7.78
C VAL A 74 -15.47 0.99 8.58
N SER A 75 -15.32 1.33 9.86
CA SER A 75 -14.33 0.73 10.76
C SER A 75 -14.52 -0.79 10.90
N LEU A 76 -15.74 -1.23 11.16
CA LEU A 76 -16.04 -2.67 11.31
C LEU A 76 -15.79 -3.41 9.99
N LEU A 77 -16.29 -2.87 8.88
CA LEU A 77 -16.16 -3.48 7.56
C LEU A 77 -14.69 -3.61 7.15
N THR A 78 -13.91 -2.55 7.30
CA THR A 78 -12.51 -2.52 6.89
C THR A 78 -11.60 -3.38 7.77
N LYS A 79 -11.82 -3.39 9.08
CA LYS A 79 -11.08 -4.29 10.00
C LYS A 79 -11.37 -5.76 9.71
N THR A 80 -12.62 -6.09 9.44
CA THR A 80 -13.05 -7.49 9.21
C THR A 80 -12.67 -8.01 7.82
N LEU A 81 -12.81 -7.17 6.78
CA LEU A 81 -12.56 -7.57 5.40
C LEU A 81 -11.10 -7.44 4.96
N PHE A 82 -10.40 -6.40 5.44
CA PHE A 82 -9.09 -6.03 4.93
C PHE A 82 -7.93 -6.24 5.89
N ASN A 83 -8.15 -6.78 7.09
CA ASN A 83 -7.10 -7.06 8.08
C ASN A 83 -6.17 -5.86 8.35
N ILE A 84 -6.72 -4.64 8.39
CA ILE A 84 -5.94 -3.41 8.50
C ILE A 84 -5.19 -3.33 9.82
N LEU A 85 -3.95 -2.84 9.77
CA LEU A 85 -3.16 -2.45 10.94
C LEU A 85 -3.36 -0.96 11.22
N PRO A 86 -4.21 -0.58 12.18
CA PRO A 86 -4.40 0.82 12.52
C PRO A 86 -3.19 1.35 13.29
N ILE A 87 -2.69 2.53 12.90
CA ILE A 87 -1.56 3.21 13.55
C ILE A 87 -1.95 4.60 14.02
N ALA A 88 -1.44 5.00 15.18
CA ALA A 88 -1.62 6.36 15.69
C ALA A 88 -0.75 7.35 14.91
N ARG A 89 -1.31 8.52 14.58
CA ARG A 89 -0.57 9.66 14.00
C ARG A 89 -0.35 10.79 15.00
N LYS A 90 -1.19 10.84 16.04
CA LYS A 90 -1.15 11.85 17.10
C LYS A 90 -1.21 11.14 18.45
N ASN A 91 -0.83 11.84 19.50
CA ASN A 91 -0.84 11.32 20.86
C ASN A 91 -0.13 9.95 20.96
N ILE A 92 1.07 9.90 20.36
CA ILE A 92 1.86 8.68 20.32
C ILE A 92 2.41 8.41 21.72
N THR A 93 2.05 7.25 22.28
CA THR A 93 2.58 6.70 23.52
C THR A 93 3.46 5.48 23.23
N THR A 94 4.12 4.95 24.25
CA THR A 94 4.89 3.69 24.12
C THR A 94 4.01 2.53 23.66
N GLU A 95 2.74 2.50 24.08
CA GLU A 95 1.81 1.40 23.78
C GLU A 95 1.26 1.45 22.35
N ASN A 96 0.94 2.68 21.86
CA ASN A 96 0.36 2.87 20.53
C ASN A 96 1.39 3.27 19.46
N ASN A 97 2.70 3.17 19.77
CA ASN A 97 3.78 3.54 18.86
C ASN A 97 3.66 2.82 17.51
N PRO A 98 3.48 3.57 16.40
CA PRO A 98 3.25 2.98 15.09
C PRO A 98 4.40 2.09 14.62
N LEU A 99 5.64 2.51 14.86
CA LEU A 99 6.83 1.74 14.47
C LEU A 99 6.92 0.41 15.22
N ARG A 100 6.63 0.42 16.51
CA ARG A 100 6.60 -0.81 17.32
C ARG A 100 5.55 -1.78 16.80
N ARG A 101 4.33 -1.30 16.51
CA ARG A 101 3.24 -2.15 16.00
C ARG A 101 3.54 -2.74 14.62
N MET A 102 4.09 -1.92 13.72
CA MET A 102 4.50 -2.40 12.38
C MET A 102 5.63 -3.42 12.47
N ARG A 103 6.65 -3.15 13.32
CA ARG A 103 7.75 -4.08 13.57
C ARG A 103 7.24 -5.42 14.11
N GLN A 104 6.40 -5.42 15.12
CA GLN A 104 5.80 -6.63 15.69
C GLN A 104 5.01 -7.44 14.65
N ALA A 105 4.30 -6.78 13.73
CA ALA A 105 3.60 -7.47 12.66
C ALA A 105 4.57 -8.21 11.72
N ILE A 106 5.66 -7.57 11.31
CA ILE A 106 6.71 -8.19 10.48
C ILE A 106 7.38 -9.35 11.23
N GLU A 107 7.77 -9.14 12.48
CA GLU A 107 8.39 -10.17 13.33
C GLU A 107 7.46 -11.39 13.57
N SER A 108 6.14 -11.17 13.48
CA SER A 108 5.13 -12.24 13.55
C SER A 108 4.88 -12.93 12.19
N GLY A 109 5.72 -12.70 11.18
CA GLY A 109 5.59 -13.31 9.85
C GLY A 109 4.48 -12.71 8.99
N GLN A 110 4.03 -11.48 9.26
CA GLN A 110 3.02 -10.78 8.46
C GLN A 110 3.71 -9.85 7.46
N ALA A 111 3.08 -9.60 6.33
CA ALA A 111 3.48 -8.57 5.38
C ALA A 111 2.69 -7.28 5.60
N LEU A 112 3.33 -6.16 5.36
CA LEU A 112 2.69 -4.83 5.43
C LEU A 112 2.52 -4.24 4.04
N ILE A 113 1.39 -3.56 3.81
CA ILE A 113 1.20 -2.64 2.69
C ILE A 113 1.27 -1.23 3.27
N ILE A 114 2.25 -0.45 2.82
CA ILE A 114 2.50 0.90 3.32
C ILE A 114 2.43 1.89 2.16
N PHE A 115 1.71 2.98 2.36
CA PHE A 115 1.73 4.15 1.50
C PHE A 115 2.63 5.21 2.16
N PRO A 116 3.90 5.35 1.73
CA PRO A 116 4.88 6.16 2.45
C PRO A 116 4.59 7.65 2.43
N GLU A 117 3.76 8.13 1.50
CA GLU A 117 3.26 9.52 1.47
C GLU A 117 2.41 9.87 2.71
N GLY A 118 1.82 8.86 3.36
CA GLY A 118 1.00 9.00 4.56
C GLY A 118 -0.40 9.60 4.33
N THR A 119 -0.66 10.20 3.18
CA THR A 119 -1.95 10.76 2.76
C THR A 119 -2.16 10.51 1.27
N ARG A 120 -3.41 10.52 0.81
CA ARG A 120 -3.69 10.43 -0.62
C ARG A 120 -3.28 11.73 -1.32
N GLY A 121 -2.41 11.60 -2.32
CA GLY A 121 -2.04 12.67 -3.24
C GLY A 121 -3.08 12.93 -4.31
N SER A 122 -2.78 13.85 -5.24
CA SER A 122 -3.63 14.17 -6.41
C SER A 122 -3.64 13.08 -7.49
N GLY A 123 -2.73 12.11 -7.40
CA GLY A 123 -2.53 11.08 -8.42
C GLY A 123 -1.76 11.55 -9.66
N LYS A 124 -1.37 12.82 -9.71
CA LYS A 124 -0.54 13.37 -10.80
C LYS A 124 0.95 13.12 -10.59
N GLN A 125 1.40 13.23 -9.35
CA GLN A 125 2.79 13.04 -8.94
C GLN A 125 2.84 12.23 -7.64
N ILE A 126 3.95 11.51 -7.44
CA ILE A 126 4.24 10.83 -6.18
C ILE A 126 4.56 11.90 -5.14
N GLY A 127 3.88 11.86 -4.00
CA GLY A 127 4.18 12.74 -2.88
C GLY A 127 5.47 12.35 -2.16
N GLU A 128 6.01 13.29 -1.39
CA GLU A 128 7.19 13.06 -0.57
C GLU A 128 7.00 11.91 0.43
N PHE A 129 7.97 11.00 0.51
CA PHE A 129 7.92 9.87 1.43
C PHE A 129 8.23 10.33 2.86
N LYS A 130 7.38 9.94 3.80
CA LYS A 130 7.57 10.25 5.22
C LYS A 130 8.67 9.37 5.83
N SER A 131 9.48 9.97 6.69
CA SER A 131 10.62 9.31 7.35
C SER A 131 10.28 8.06 8.16
N GLY A 132 9.02 7.88 8.53
CA GLY A 132 8.55 6.73 9.31
C GLY A 132 8.80 5.38 8.63
N VAL A 133 8.67 5.28 7.30
CA VAL A 133 8.93 4.04 6.57
C VAL A 133 10.43 3.69 6.59
N ALA A 134 11.30 4.66 6.38
CA ALA A 134 12.75 4.44 6.43
C ALA A 134 13.19 4.05 7.86
N HIS A 135 12.62 4.69 8.88
CA HIS A 135 12.90 4.34 10.27
C HIS A 135 12.45 2.90 10.61
N LEU A 136 11.34 2.44 10.03
CA LEU A 136 10.90 1.05 10.19
C LEU A 136 11.89 0.09 9.53
N ILE A 137 12.27 0.35 8.27
CA ILE A 137 13.18 -0.51 7.50
C ILE A 137 14.55 -0.60 8.15
N ALA A 138 15.12 0.53 8.60
CA ALA A 138 16.39 0.54 9.31
C ALA A 138 16.40 -0.32 10.59
N LYS A 139 15.23 -0.58 11.19
CA LYS A 139 15.07 -1.47 12.36
C LYS A 139 14.73 -2.91 12.02
N LEU A 140 14.65 -3.25 10.75
CA LEU A 140 14.30 -4.57 10.24
C LEU A 140 15.31 -5.03 9.19
N PRO A 141 16.59 -5.23 9.58
CA PRO A 141 17.63 -5.65 8.64
C PRO A 141 17.23 -6.95 7.95
N GLY A 142 17.48 -7.01 6.64
CA GLY A 142 17.16 -8.17 5.82
C GLY A 142 15.69 -8.34 5.43
N VAL A 143 14.77 -7.46 5.86
CA VAL A 143 13.38 -7.52 5.40
C VAL A 143 13.29 -7.09 3.93
N ALA A 144 12.64 -7.91 3.10
CA ALA A 144 12.40 -7.57 1.71
C ALA A 144 11.37 -6.44 1.58
N VAL A 145 11.69 -5.42 0.79
CA VAL A 145 10.76 -4.36 0.40
C VAL A 145 10.43 -4.50 -1.07
N VAL A 146 9.15 -4.58 -1.39
CA VAL A 146 8.61 -4.69 -2.74
C VAL A 146 8.06 -3.33 -3.14
N PRO A 147 8.70 -2.61 -4.08
CA PRO A 147 8.14 -1.36 -4.59
C PRO A 147 6.99 -1.66 -5.56
N ALA A 148 5.96 -0.83 -5.53
CA ALA A 148 4.86 -0.89 -6.48
C ALA A 148 4.45 0.53 -6.92
N TYR A 149 3.92 0.64 -8.13
CA TYR A 149 3.34 1.87 -8.65
C TYR A 149 1.93 1.63 -9.17
N LEU A 150 1.01 2.46 -8.71
CA LEU A 150 -0.42 2.41 -9.04
C LEU A 150 -0.74 3.50 -10.06
N VAL A 151 -1.11 3.08 -11.27
CA VAL A 151 -1.40 3.97 -12.39
C VAL A 151 -2.91 4.22 -12.47
N ASN A 152 -3.31 5.50 -12.58
CA ASN A 152 -4.68 5.95 -12.83
C ASN A 152 -5.73 5.64 -11.74
N MET A 153 -5.37 5.09 -10.58
CA MET A 153 -6.34 4.79 -9.53
C MET A 153 -7.11 6.03 -9.05
N GLY A 154 -6.42 7.17 -8.91
CA GLY A 154 -7.04 8.45 -8.57
C GLY A 154 -7.97 9.00 -9.65
N ARG A 155 -7.82 8.57 -10.91
CA ARG A 155 -8.74 8.93 -12.01
C ARG A 155 -9.98 8.04 -12.02
N SER A 156 -9.82 6.77 -11.65
CA SER A 156 -10.94 5.83 -11.53
C SER A 156 -11.84 6.15 -10.34
N LEU A 157 -11.25 6.51 -9.19
CA LEU A 157 -11.99 6.95 -8.01
C LEU A 157 -11.25 8.11 -7.33
N PRO A 158 -11.53 9.36 -7.70
CA PRO A 158 -10.91 10.55 -7.12
C PRO A 158 -11.16 10.66 -5.61
N LYS A 159 -10.33 11.46 -4.95
CA LYS A 159 -10.48 11.75 -3.53
C LYS A 159 -11.79 12.51 -3.29
N GLY A 160 -12.68 11.93 -2.45
CA GLY A 160 -13.99 12.50 -2.14
C GLY A 160 -15.15 11.86 -2.91
N GLU A 161 -14.86 11.14 -4.00
CA GLU A 161 -15.87 10.42 -4.77
C GLU A 161 -16.08 9.00 -4.22
N PHE A 162 -17.27 8.44 -4.47
CA PHE A 162 -17.68 7.11 -4.01
C PHE A 162 -18.08 6.17 -5.15
N ILE A 163 -18.31 6.73 -6.35
CA ILE A 163 -18.68 5.95 -7.53
C ILE A 163 -17.46 5.85 -8.43
N PRO A 164 -16.89 4.63 -8.62
CA PRO A 164 -15.76 4.46 -9.51
C PRO A 164 -16.20 4.61 -10.97
N VAL A 165 -15.40 5.33 -11.73
CA VAL A 165 -15.52 5.41 -13.18
C VAL A 165 -14.65 4.35 -13.80
N PRO A 166 -15.11 3.57 -14.79
CA PRO A 166 -14.28 2.60 -15.50
C PRO A 166 -13.11 3.33 -16.17
N PHE A 167 -11.92 3.11 -15.65
CA PHE A 167 -10.70 3.67 -16.18
C PHE A 167 -9.61 2.60 -16.15
N PHE A 168 -8.86 2.45 -17.24
CA PHE A 168 -7.78 1.47 -17.27
C PHE A 168 -6.75 1.76 -16.18
N CYS A 169 -6.78 0.95 -15.14
CA CYS A 169 -5.83 1.00 -14.04
C CYS A 169 -4.73 -0.05 -14.22
N GLU A 170 -3.52 0.28 -13.82
CA GLU A 170 -2.40 -0.66 -13.87
C GLU A 170 -1.67 -0.66 -12.54
N ILE A 171 -1.23 -1.85 -12.09
CA ILE A 171 -0.29 -2.02 -10.99
C ILE A 171 1.02 -2.54 -11.56
N ARG A 172 2.11 -1.85 -11.29
CA ARG A 172 3.47 -2.28 -11.59
C ARG A 172 4.18 -2.64 -10.31
N ILE A 173 4.72 -3.85 -10.24
CA ILE A 173 5.38 -4.40 -9.06
C ILE A 173 6.85 -4.62 -9.42
N GLY A 174 7.73 -3.96 -8.68
CA GLY A 174 9.17 -4.09 -8.85
C GLY A 174 9.75 -5.33 -8.16
N VAL A 175 11.01 -5.57 -8.42
CA VAL A 175 11.77 -6.66 -7.79
C VAL A 175 11.91 -6.37 -6.29
N PRO A 176 11.74 -7.38 -5.42
CA PRO A 176 12.03 -7.22 -3.99
C PRO A 176 13.49 -6.83 -3.76
N ARG A 177 13.72 -5.85 -2.90
CA ARG A 177 15.05 -5.33 -2.55
C ARG A 177 15.21 -5.25 -1.04
N ILE A 178 16.44 -5.34 -0.57
CA ILE A 178 16.81 -5.00 0.81
C ILE A 178 17.40 -3.59 0.76
N PHE A 179 16.99 -2.75 1.69
CA PHE A 179 17.47 -1.37 1.80
C PHE A 179 18.24 -1.22 3.10
N GLU A 180 19.46 -0.72 2.99
CA GLU A 180 20.38 -0.49 4.10
C GLU A 180 20.92 0.94 4.01
N GLY A 181 21.48 1.43 5.10
CA GLY A 181 22.02 2.79 5.20
C GLY A 181 21.31 3.65 6.22
N ASP A 182 21.57 4.93 6.17
CA ASP A 182 20.87 5.89 7.01
C ASP A 182 19.44 6.17 6.52
N ARG A 183 18.67 6.92 7.30
CA ARG A 183 17.25 7.19 6.98
C ARG A 183 17.08 7.98 5.68
N GLN A 184 17.99 8.90 5.36
CA GLN A 184 17.88 9.71 4.14
C GLN A 184 18.23 8.89 2.91
N GLU A 185 19.26 8.04 3.03
CA GLU A 185 19.65 7.10 1.98
C GLU A 185 18.53 6.12 1.68
N ILE A 186 17.92 5.53 2.73
CA ILE A 186 16.78 4.63 2.58
C ILE A 186 15.60 5.34 1.91
N ILE A 187 15.22 6.56 2.32
CA ILE A 187 14.09 7.30 1.69
C ILE A 187 14.36 7.52 0.20
N LYS A 188 15.54 8.05 -0.15
CA LYS A 188 15.91 8.30 -1.56
C LYS A 188 15.89 7.01 -2.37
N ALA A 189 16.40 5.90 -1.83
CA ALA A 189 16.41 4.62 -2.50
C ALA A 189 14.99 4.05 -2.70
N LEU A 190 14.09 4.21 -1.71
CA LEU A 190 12.69 3.82 -1.81
C LEU A 190 11.94 4.64 -2.86
N GLU A 191 12.13 5.96 -2.87
CA GLU A 191 11.55 6.86 -3.87
C GLU A 191 12.03 6.49 -5.28
N ALA A 192 13.33 6.30 -5.45
CA ALA A 192 13.91 5.87 -6.72
C ALA A 192 13.31 4.53 -7.19
N ALA A 193 13.20 3.55 -6.30
CA ALA A 193 12.64 2.24 -6.64
C ALA A 193 11.15 2.30 -7.07
N VAL A 194 10.36 3.22 -6.52
CA VAL A 194 8.98 3.44 -6.97
C VAL A 194 8.94 4.25 -8.26
N LEU A 195 9.81 5.26 -8.41
CA LEU A 195 9.91 6.08 -9.63
C LEU A 195 10.34 5.26 -10.86
N GLU A 196 11.19 4.25 -10.71
CA GLU A 196 11.55 3.33 -11.78
C GLU A 196 10.33 2.64 -12.44
N LEU A 197 9.25 2.47 -11.68
CA LEU A 197 8.02 1.81 -12.12
C LEU A 197 7.02 2.76 -12.81
N VAL A 198 7.27 4.07 -12.77
CA VAL A 198 6.41 5.06 -13.44
C VAL A 198 6.45 4.82 -14.95
N PRO A 199 5.30 4.76 -15.65
CA PRO A 199 5.26 4.67 -17.11
C PRO A 199 6.00 5.85 -17.76
N GLU A 200 6.74 5.62 -18.85
CA GLU A 200 7.41 6.70 -19.61
C GLU A 200 6.43 7.81 -19.98
N ALA A 201 5.26 7.45 -20.52
CA ALA A 201 4.22 8.40 -20.88
C ALA A 201 3.68 9.24 -19.69
N ALA A 202 3.93 8.84 -18.44
CA ALA A 202 3.54 9.58 -17.26
C ALA A 202 4.69 10.41 -16.65
N ARG A 203 5.94 10.16 -17.10
CA ARG A 203 7.13 10.95 -16.71
C ARG A 203 7.17 12.28 -17.46
N ASP A 204 6.70 12.27 -18.72
CA ASP A 204 6.76 13.40 -19.65
C ASP A 204 5.48 14.25 -19.66
N ALA A 205 4.48 13.93 -18.81
CA ALA A 205 3.25 14.70 -18.72
C ALA A 205 3.55 16.05 -18.04
N PRO A 206 3.22 17.19 -18.69
CA PRO A 206 3.40 18.50 -18.07
C PRO A 206 2.59 18.62 -16.79
N SER A 207 3.20 19.22 -15.78
CA SER A 207 2.66 19.47 -14.43
C SER A 207 1.42 20.36 -14.42
#